data_a56132ca48e39dec884e06550862a427
#
_entry.id   a56132ca48e39dec884e06550862a427
#
_cell.length_a   1.000
_cell.length_b   1.000
_cell.length_c   1.000
_cell.angle_alpha   90.00
_cell.angle_beta   90.00
_cell.angle_gamma   90.00
#
_symmetry.space_group_name_H-M   'P 1'
#
loop_
_entity.id
_entity.type
_entity.pdbx_description
1 polymer ?
#
loop_
_entity_poly.entity_id
_entity_poly.type
_entity_poly.pdbx_seq_one_letter_code
_entity_poly.pdbx_strand_id
1 'polypeptide(L)'
;MANERDVERTYSTPEVVAKLRRLADALESGSPFRIQVGGERIHVPVRAEFSIEHERGSDEEEVEFQLKWTLDPSETESDDEPVV
;
A
#
# COMPACT_ATOMS: atom_id res chain seq x y z
N MET A 1 -13.98 10.70 -13.04
CA MET A 1 -13.48 10.70 -13.00
C MET A 1 -12.63 10.49 -12.45
N ALA A 2 -12.27 10.38 -12.60
CA ALA A 2 -11.46 9.88 -12.01
C ALA A 2 -10.73 10.57 -11.22
N ASN A 3 -10.46 10.32 -10.26
CA ASN A 3 -9.71 10.94 -9.42
C ASN A 3 -8.50 10.21 -9.26
N GLU A 4 -7.75 10.09 -10.28
CA GLU A 4 -6.52 9.39 -10.18
C GLU A 4 -5.53 10.23 -9.47
N ARG A 5 -4.87 9.70 -8.48
CA ARG A 5 -3.91 10.42 -7.71
C ARG A 5 -2.68 9.59 -7.53
N ASP A 6 -1.55 10.22 -7.55
CA ASP A 6 -0.28 9.55 -7.41
C ASP A 6 0.54 10.37 -6.45
N VAL A 7 0.71 9.90 -5.24
CA VAL A 7 1.43 10.60 -4.21
C VAL A 7 2.65 9.82 -3.81
N GLU A 8 3.79 10.48 -3.83
CA GLU A 8 5.04 9.84 -3.47
C GLU A 8 5.70 10.66 -2.39
N ARG A 9 6.29 10.03 -1.42
CA ARG A 9 6.98 10.70 -0.35
C ARG A 9 8.27 10.01 -0.04
N THR A 10 9.27 10.83 0.28
CA THR A 10 10.55 10.31 0.71
C THR A 10 10.59 10.33 2.23
N TYR A 11 11.03 9.27 2.84
CA TYR A 11 11.06 9.16 4.28
C TYR A 11 12.48 8.83 4.74
N SER A 12 12.79 9.16 5.98
CA SER A 12 14.06 8.78 6.55
C SER A 12 14.14 7.27 6.73
N THR A 13 15.32 6.74 6.83
CA THR A 13 15.48 5.30 6.99
C THR A 13 14.74 4.77 8.22
N PRO A 14 14.83 5.41 9.39
CA PRO A 14 14.08 4.88 10.53
C PRO A 14 12.57 4.86 10.29
N GLU A 15 12.05 5.87 9.58
CA GLU A 15 10.63 5.89 9.28
C GLU A 15 10.24 4.77 8.34
N VAL A 16 11.08 4.51 7.33
CA VAL A 16 10.83 3.43 6.40
C VAL A 16 10.90 2.09 7.11
N VAL A 17 11.88 1.91 7.98
CA VAL A 17 12.00 0.65 8.72
C VAL A 17 10.76 0.39 9.54
N ALA A 18 10.23 1.41 10.20
CA ALA A 18 9.03 1.23 11.01
C ALA A 18 7.84 0.83 10.13
N LYS A 19 7.70 1.45 8.97
CA LYS A 19 6.61 1.12 8.07
C LYS A 19 6.76 -0.29 7.52
N LEU A 20 7.96 -0.70 7.18
CA LEU A 20 8.19 -2.03 6.65
C LEU A 20 7.94 -3.10 7.71
N ARG A 21 8.28 -2.83 8.96
CA ARG A 21 8.02 -3.79 10.02
C ARG A 21 6.54 -3.97 10.23
N ARG A 22 5.79 -2.89 10.18
CA ARG A 22 4.34 -2.99 10.31
C ARG A 22 3.72 -3.75 9.15
N LEU A 23 4.24 -3.55 7.94
CA LEU A 23 3.76 -4.28 6.78
C LEU A 23 4.03 -5.77 6.94
N ALA A 24 5.25 -6.11 7.36
CA ALA A 24 5.60 -7.52 7.55
C ALA A 24 4.70 -8.17 8.58
N ASP A 25 4.41 -7.46 9.67
CA ASP A 25 3.53 -8.00 10.71
C ASP A 25 2.13 -8.21 10.18
N ALA A 26 1.61 -7.29 9.40
CA ALA A 26 0.27 -7.42 8.84
C ALA A 26 0.20 -8.60 7.89
N LEU A 27 1.21 -8.77 7.05
CA LEU A 27 1.24 -9.89 6.12
C LEU A 27 1.31 -11.20 6.88
N GLU A 28 2.12 -11.25 7.89
CA GLU A 28 2.30 -12.47 8.64
C GLU A 28 1.02 -12.85 9.39
N SER A 29 0.30 -11.90 9.91
CA SER A 29 -0.91 -12.19 10.66
C SER A 29 -2.15 -12.26 9.77
N GLY A 30 -2.03 -11.99 8.49
CA GLY A 30 -3.18 -12.02 7.60
C GLY A 30 -4.16 -10.89 7.88
N SER A 31 -3.66 -9.75 8.33
CA SER A 31 -4.49 -8.61 8.66
C SER A 31 -4.39 -7.53 7.63
N PRO A 32 -5.37 -6.65 7.53
CA PRO A 32 -5.25 -5.50 6.65
C PRO A 32 -4.13 -4.59 7.13
N PHE A 33 -3.55 -3.85 6.22
CA PHE A 33 -2.44 -2.97 6.54
C PHE A 33 -2.89 -1.54 6.34
N ARG A 34 -2.63 -0.68 7.30
CA ARG A 34 -2.96 0.73 7.17
C ARG A 34 -1.70 1.54 7.16
N ILE A 35 -1.59 2.47 6.23
CA ILE A 35 -0.42 3.28 6.10
C ILE A 35 -0.82 4.69 5.76
N GLN A 36 -0.04 5.65 6.22
CA GLN A 36 -0.27 7.03 5.89
C GLN A 36 0.80 7.48 4.93
N VAL A 37 0.40 8.02 3.80
CA VAL A 37 1.33 8.50 2.80
C VAL A 37 0.92 9.92 2.46
N GLY A 38 1.82 10.86 2.69
CA GLY A 38 1.53 12.25 2.35
C GLY A 38 0.32 12.80 3.06
N GLY A 39 0.07 12.38 4.27
CA GLY A 39 -1.05 12.87 5.03
C GLY A 39 -2.35 12.14 4.76
N GLU A 40 -2.34 11.18 3.89
CA GLU A 40 -3.53 10.45 3.56
C GLU A 40 -3.44 9.05 4.11
N ARG A 41 -4.49 8.54 4.72
CA ARG A 41 -4.52 7.24 5.30
C ARG A 41 -5.04 6.25 4.31
N ILE A 42 -4.30 5.19 4.05
CA ILE A 42 -4.65 4.20 3.07
C ILE A 42 -4.90 2.87 3.75
N HIS A 43 -5.99 2.23 3.41
CA HIS A 43 -6.34 0.92 3.96
C HIS A 43 -6.05 -0.12 2.89
N VAL A 44 -5.08 -0.98 3.14
CA VAL A 44 -4.69 -2.01 2.19
C VAL A 44 -5.37 -3.32 2.59
N PRO A 45 -6.24 -3.86 1.76
CA PRO A 45 -6.97 -5.07 2.15
C PRO A 45 -6.09 -6.31 2.12
N VAL A 46 -6.52 -7.33 2.80
CA VAL A 46 -5.77 -8.57 2.85
C VAL A 46 -5.61 -9.18 1.48
N ARG A 47 -6.56 -8.95 0.59
CA ARG A 47 -6.52 -9.54 -0.75
C ARG A 47 -5.53 -8.87 -1.69
N ALA A 48 -4.85 -7.82 -1.24
CA ALA A 48 -3.90 -7.14 -2.11
C ALA A 48 -2.81 -8.09 -2.55
N GLU A 49 -2.39 -7.95 -3.79
CA GLU A 49 -1.30 -8.75 -4.31
C GLU A 49 0.00 -8.04 -4.10
N PHE A 50 1.01 -8.74 -3.65
CA PHE A 50 2.29 -8.17 -3.35
C PHE A 50 3.26 -8.57 -4.45
N SER A 51 3.96 -7.60 -5.01
CA SER A 51 4.99 -7.89 -5.99
C SER A 51 6.17 -6.96 -5.78
N ILE A 52 7.30 -7.31 -6.34
CA ILE A 52 8.48 -6.49 -6.29
C ILE A 52 8.92 -6.24 -7.72
N GLU A 53 9.13 -5.00 -8.05
CA GLU A 53 9.48 -4.62 -9.39
C GLU A 53 10.87 -4.01 -9.43
N HIS A 54 11.64 -4.34 -10.42
CA HIS A 54 12.96 -3.77 -10.64
C HIS A 54 12.97 -3.11 -12.00
N GLU A 55 13.46 -1.90 -12.07
CA GLU A 55 13.51 -1.18 -13.32
C GLU A 55 14.86 -0.53 -13.45
N ARG A 56 15.49 -0.64 -14.59
CA ARG A 56 16.78 -0.03 -14.83
C ARG A 56 16.71 0.86 -16.06
N GLY A 57 17.05 2.13 -15.91
CA GLY A 57 17.11 3.05 -17.02
C GLY A 57 18.55 3.33 -17.38
N SER A 58 18.76 4.38 -18.12
CA SER A 58 20.09 4.72 -18.55
C SER A 58 20.92 5.34 -17.43
N ASP A 59 20.31 6.05 -16.52
CA ASP A 59 21.05 6.71 -15.45
C ASP A 59 20.41 6.51 -14.10
N GLU A 60 19.43 5.65 -13.97
CA GLU A 60 18.81 5.41 -12.70
C GLU A 60 18.33 4.00 -12.62
N GLU A 61 18.21 3.49 -11.43
CA GLU A 61 17.75 2.14 -11.18
C GLU A 61 16.82 2.17 -10.00
N GLU A 62 15.79 1.34 -10.01
CA GLU A 62 14.76 1.42 -9.02
C GLU A 62 14.22 0.07 -8.64
N VAL A 63 13.95 -0.16 -7.36
CA VAL A 63 13.28 -1.34 -6.88
C VAL A 63 12.05 -0.86 -6.14
N GLU A 64 10.88 -1.42 -6.47
CA GLU A 64 9.64 -1.04 -5.84
C GLU A 64 8.97 -2.23 -5.21
N PHE A 65 8.43 -2.05 -4.02
CA PHE A 65 7.60 -3.06 -3.37
C PHE A 65 6.17 -2.58 -3.56
N GLN A 66 5.36 -3.37 -4.22
CA GLN A 66 4.03 -2.94 -4.61
C GLN A 66 2.96 -3.79 -4.01
N LEU A 67 1.87 -3.16 -3.56
CA LEU A 67 0.68 -3.87 -3.13
C LEU A 67 -0.43 -3.33 -3.99
N LYS A 68 -1.09 -4.18 -4.75
CA LYS A 68 -2.10 -3.76 -5.69
C LYS A 68 -3.39 -4.50 -5.47
N TRP A 69 -4.48 -3.82 -5.59
CA TRP A 69 -5.80 -4.46 -5.49
C TRP A 69 -6.78 -3.67 -6.32
N THR A 70 -7.83 -4.32 -6.79
CA THR A 70 -8.85 -3.63 -7.56
C THR A 70 -9.88 -3.09 -6.61
N LEU A 71 -10.47 -1.98 -6.96
CA LEU A 71 -11.51 -1.38 -6.17
C LEU A 71 -12.83 -2.03 -6.52
N ASP A 72 -13.55 -2.43 -5.51
CA ASP A 72 -14.81 -3.09 -5.70
C ASP A 72 -15.80 -2.35 -4.84
N PRO A 73 -16.79 -1.69 -5.39
CA PRO A 73 -17.71 -0.92 -4.58
C PRO A 73 -18.36 -1.72 -3.47
N SER A 74 -18.73 -2.94 -3.73
CA SER A 74 -19.34 -3.71 -2.69
C SER A 74 -18.34 -4.10 -1.62
N GLU A 75 -17.13 -4.39 -1.99
CA GLU A 75 -16.12 -4.69 -0.99
C GLU A 75 -15.76 -3.47 -0.21
N THR A 76 -15.68 -2.33 -0.83
CA THR A 76 -15.40 -1.10 -0.15
C THR A 76 -16.47 -0.83 0.87
N GLU A 77 -17.69 -1.06 0.53
CA GLU A 77 -18.73 -0.87 1.45
C GLU A 77 -18.61 -1.82 2.60
N SER A 78 -18.28 -3.05 2.35
CA SER A 78 -18.14 -3.98 3.41
C SER A 78 -17.00 -3.63 4.32
N ASP A 79 -15.95 -3.08 3.80
CA ASP A 79 -14.88 -2.66 4.62
C ASP A 79 -15.32 -1.55 5.52
N ASP A 80 -16.08 -0.64 5.04
CA ASP A 80 -16.49 0.46 5.81
C ASP A 80 -17.64 0.15 6.65
N GLU A 81 -18.48 -0.76 6.27
CA GLU A 81 -19.60 -0.98 6.90
C GLU A 81 -19.79 -2.22 7.14
N PRO A 82 -19.73 -2.58 8.03
CA PRO A 82 -19.91 -3.84 8.34
C PRO A 82 -21.17 -4.18 7.98
N VAL A 83 -21.77 -4.15 7.62
CA VAL A 83 -22.78 -4.42 7.33
C VAL A 83 -23.49 -4.96 7.08
N VAL A 84 -23.76 -5.06 7.10
CA VAL A 84 -24.47 -5.49 6.94
C VAL A 84 -24.86 -6.02 6.80
#